data_ef321bc0be10b7a2dd7de1579513ee29
#
_entry.id   ef321bc0be10b7a2dd7de1579513ee29
#
_cell.length_a   1.000
_cell.length_b   1.000
_cell.length_c   1.000
_cell.angle_alpha   90.00
_cell.angle_beta   90.00
_cell.angle_gamma   90.00
#
_symmetry.space_group_name_H-M   'P 1'
#
loop_
_entity.id
_entity.type
_entity.pdbx_description
1 polymer ?
#
loop_
_entity_poly.entity_id
_entity_poly.type
_entity_poly.pdbx_seq_one_letter_code
_entity_poly.pdbx_strand_id
1 'polypeptide(L)'
;VKKLRRLLDSYPIMLTHTQSAIEQVSKYLQSLGFNGTRLLGLIAREPYLVTCEVGRLQKHVEFLKSKSLDEQAICNLIEHSTGMFFRSLEKRVAQKLEFLENQGISGGSLQKLMKSRPHVYQKSLRKTITPNLEFLLNLGFKENSSGLKNALKISLPHSQKSMQSRIDYLIGLGIESDNVQKIVRENSSILVMSMSSLKKRVDFLVKVMNHPIEDLAKCPSFLISDMDNVVKPRVRVLQWLRSQGSKKHVSLSTIVEATEAAFLEQFVEGHPEAASIYKGTQMQS
;
A
#
# COMPACT_ATOMS: atom_id res chain seq x y z
N VAL A 1 33.24 -8.95 18.08
CA VAL A 1 33.24 -8.92 19.55
C VAL A 1 32.36 -7.81 20.08
N LYS A 2 32.54 -6.50 19.69
CA LYS A 2 31.75 -5.36 20.22
C LYS A 2 30.23 -5.46 19.96
N LYS A 3 29.81 -5.96 18.78
CA LYS A 3 28.38 -6.18 18.46
C LYS A 3 27.76 -7.30 19.29
N LEU A 4 28.49 -8.41 19.49
CA LEU A 4 28.04 -9.54 20.30
C LEU A 4 27.88 -9.13 21.77
N ARG A 5 28.85 -8.39 22.32
CA ARG A 5 28.78 -7.89 23.69
C ARG A 5 27.55 -6.98 23.90
N ARG A 6 27.32 -6.02 22.99
CA ARG A 6 26.12 -5.17 23.05
C ARG A 6 24.81 -5.98 22.98
N LEU A 7 24.79 -7.05 22.19
CA LEU A 7 23.64 -7.92 22.05
C LEU A 7 23.36 -8.69 23.35
N LEU A 8 24.40 -9.25 23.99
CA LEU A 8 24.31 -9.93 25.28
C LEU A 8 23.95 -8.97 26.43
N ASP A 9 24.53 -7.77 26.44
CA ASP A 9 24.21 -6.73 27.42
C ASP A 9 22.75 -6.26 27.32
N SER A 10 22.22 -6.18 26.10
CA SER A 10 20.84 -5.77 25.84
C SER A 10 19.82 -6.88 26.02
N TYR A 11 20.22 -8.15 25.90
CA TYR A 11 19.33 -9.31 25.94
C TYR A 11 19.95 -10.45 26.76
N PRO A 12 20.07 -10.30 28.10
CA PRO A 12 20.67 -11.30 28.98
C PRO A 12 19.98 -12.67 28.93
N ILE A 13 18.69 -12.70 28.56
CA ILE A 13 17.90 -13.92 28.42
C ILE A 13 18.52 -14.93 27.44
N MET A 14 19.31 -14.48 26.48
CA MET A 14 20.04 -15.39 25.58
C MET A 14 21.02 -16.30 26.33
N LEU A 15 21.53 -15.86 27.47
CA LEU A 15 22.45 -16.63 28.32
C LEU A 15 21.74 -17.72 29.13
N THR A 16 20.43 -17.68 29.24
CA THR A 16 19.64 -18.69 29.95
C THR A 16 19.29 -19.90 29.07
N HIS A 17 19.49 -19.80 27.74
CA HIS A 17 19.25 -20.88 26.81
C HIS A 17 20.51 -21.70 26.54
N THR A 18 20.36 -23.00 26.36
CA THR A 18 21.47 -23.89 26.05
C THR A 18 21.98 -23.58 24.63
N GLN A 19 23.32 -23.76 24.44
CA GLN A 19 23.93 -23.63 23.12
C GLN A 19 23.22 -24.50 22.08
N SER A 20 22.83 -25.73 22.45
CA SER A 20 22.10 -26.64 21.56
C SER A 20 20.76 -26.08 21.09
N ALA A 21 20.00 -25.41 21.96
CA ALA A 21 18.72 -24.80 21.55
C ALA A 21 18.92 -23.67 20.54
N ILE A 22 19.91 -22.80 20.78
CA ILE A 22 20.26 -21.70 19.86
C ILE A 22 20.73 -22.24 18.50
N GLU A 23 21.54 -23.33 18.52
CA GLU A 23 22.00 -23.99 17.30
C GLU A 23 20.86 -24.60 16.49
N GLN A 24 19.90 -25.26 17.16
CA GLN A 24 18.74 -25.85 16.50
C GLN A 24 17.91 -24.79 15.76
N VAL A 25 17.58 -23.66 16.41
CA VAL A 25 16.86 -22.56 15.76
C VAL A 25 17.68 -21.97 14.63
N SER A 26 18.99 -21.76 14.83
CA SER A 26 19.87 -21.22 13.80
C SER A 26 19.95 -22.12 12.57
N LYS A 27 20.09 -23.44 12.75
CA LYS A 27 20.09 -24.44 11.67
C LYS A 27 18.74 -24.44 10.94
N TYR A 28 17.64 -24.35 11.66
CA TYR A 28 16.32 -24.28 11.03
C TYR A 28 16.14 -23.00 10.22
N LEU A 29 16.56 -21.84 10.74
CA LEU A 29 16.54 -20.58 9.97
C LEU A 29 17.43 -20.67 8.73
N GLN A 30 18.59 -21.33 8.83
CA GLN A 30 19.45 -21.59 7.65
C GLN A 30 18.74 -22.44 6.60
N SER A 31 17.99 -23.47 7.00
CA SER A 31 17.20 -24.28 6.06
C SER A 31 16.08 -23.48 5.36
N LEU A 32 15.63 -22.36 5.95
CA LEU A 32 14.71 -21.42 5.33
C LEU A 32 15.39 -20.34 4.47
N GLY A 33 16.72 -20.42 4.28
CA GLY A 33 17.48 -19.50 3.44
C GLY A 33 18.08 -18.28 4.17
N PHE A 34 18.08 -18.26 5.51
CA PHE A 34 18.77 -17.22 6.28
C PHE A 34 20.23 -17.60 6.51
N ASN A 35 21.14 -17.19 5.63
CA ASN A 35 22.55 -17.53 5.72
C ASN A 35 23.44 -16.32 5.99
N GLY A 36 24.63 -16.56 6.57
CA GLY A 36 25.68 -15.57 6.72
C GLY A 36 25.23 -14.28 7.41
N THR A 37 25.46 -13.14 6.76
CA THR A 37 25.13 -11.80 7.28
C THR A 37 23.64 -11.58 7.47
N ARG A 38 22.78 -12.24 6.67
CA ARG A 38 21.33 -12.17 6.77
C ARG A 38 20.81 -12.79 8.09
N LEU A 39 21.33 -13.97 8.45
CA LEU A 39 21.02 -14.62 9.72
C LEU A 39 21.50 -13.78 10.91
N LEU A 40 22.75 -13.32 10.86
CA LEU A 40 23.31 -12.47 11.92
C LEU A 40 22.52 -11.15 12.06
N GLY A 41 22.11 -10.55 10.96
CA GLY A 41 21.29 -9.34 10.96
C GLY A 41 19.89 -9.57 11.56
N LEU A 42 19.27 -10.72 11.26
CA LEU A 42 18.00 -11.12 11.83
C LEU A 42 18.10 -11.33 13.35
N ILE A 43 19.10 -12.11 13.81
CA ILE A 43 19.33 -12.37 15.25
C ILE A 43 19.68 -11.06 15.99
N ALA A 44 20.47 -10.17 15.39
CA ALA A 44 20.83 -8.90 16.01
C ALA A 44 19.63 -7.95 16.17
N ARG A 45 18.65 -8.03 15.28
CA ARG A 45 17.43 -7.23 15.31
C ARG A 45 16.36 -7.85 16.23
N GLU A 46 16.26 -9.17 16.23
CA GLU A 46 15.24 -9.94 16.93
C GLU A 46 15.87 -11.07 17.76
N PRO A 47 16.63 -10.74 18.82
CA PRO A 47 17.35 -11.73 19.61
C PRO A 47 16.47 -12.80 20.25
N TYR A 48 15.23 -12.46 20.57
CA TYR A 48 14.28 -13.42 21.14
C TYR A 48 13.94 -14.58 20.18
N LEU A 49 14.23 -14.45 18.88
CA LEU A 49 13.96 -15.50 17.91
C LEU A 49 14.73 -16.78 18.23
N VAL A 50 16.00 -16.64 18.65
CA VAL A 50 16.86 -17.80 19.00
C VAL A 50 16.49 -18.42 20.36
N THR A 51 15.66 -17.76 21.16
CA THR A 51 15.11 -18.30 22.41
C THR A 51 13.77 -19.00 22.19
N CYS A 52 13.23 -18.97 20.96
CA CYS A 52 12.02 -19.67 20.63
C CYS A 52 12.28 -21.17 20.53
N GLU A 53 11.36 -21.99 21.01
CA GLU A 53 11.40 -23.43 20.78
C GLU A 53 11.29 -23.71 19.27
N VAL A 54 12.24 -24.48 18.71
CA VAL A 54 12.29 -24.75 17.26
C VAL A 54 11.02 -25.40 16.74
N GLY A 55 10.42 -26.33 17.51
CA GLY A 55 9.15 -26.97 17.15
C GLY A 55 7.99 -25.98 17.03
N ARG A 56 8.01 -24.92 17.82
CA ARG A 56 7.00 -23.84 17.70
C ARG A 56 7.17 -23.06 16.40
N LEU A 57 8.43 -22.74 16.04
CA LEU A 57 8.74 -22.05 14.79
C LEU A 57 8.35 -22.91 13.58
N GLN A 58 8.65 -24.20 13.62
CA GLN A 58 8.27 -25.17 12.60
C GLN A 58 6.75 -25.23 12.41
N LYS A 59 5.98 -25.38 13.47
CA LYS A 59 4.50 -25.40 13.42
C LYS A 59 3.94 -24.12 12.76
N HIS A 60 4.49 -22.94 13.06
CA HIS A 60 4.07 -21.70 12.40
C HIS A 60 4.39 -21.68 10.92
N VAL A 61 5.58 -22.12 10.54
CA VAL A 61 6.00 -22.17 9.13
C VAL A 61 5.13 -23.17 8.34
N GLU A 62 4.90 -24.36 8.88
CA GLU A 62 4.03 -25.38 8.27
C GLU A 62 2.60 -24.84 8.08
N PHE A 63 2.05 -24.21 9.12
CA PHE A 63 0.75 -23.56 9.02
C PHE A 63 0.70 -22.47 7.93
N LEU A 64 1.72 -21.64 7.82
CA LEU A 64 1.79 -20.62 6.76
C LEU A 64 1.89 -21.25 5.38
N LYS A 65 2.65 -22.35 5.22
CA LYS A 65 2.71 -23.15 3.98
C LYS A 65 1.34 -23.74 3.62
N SER A 66 0.58 -24.25 4.60
CA SER A 66 -0.79 -24.77 4.38
C SER A 66 -1.77 -23.69 3.90
N LYS A 67 -1.48 -22.41 4.15
CA LYS A 67 -2.22 -21.24 3.65
C LYS A 67 -1.69 -20.73 2.29
N SER A 68 -0.95 -21.56 1.57
CA SER A 68 -0.39 -21.25 0.24
C SER A 68 0.57 -20.06 0.22
N LEU A 69 1.24 -19.76 1.35
CA LEU A 69 2.32 -18.80 1.37
C LEU A 69 3.62 -19.48 0.92
N ASP A 70 4.29 -18.87 -0.05
CA ASP A 70 5.60 -19.36 -0.51
C ASP A 70 6.74 -19.00 0.49
N GLU A 71 7.90 -19.58 0.25
CA GLU A 71 9.07 -19.39 1.11
C GLU A 71 9.46 -17.91 1.22
N GLN A 72 9.36 -17.15 0.14
CA GLN A 72 9.71 -15.72 0.15
C GLN A 72 8.76 -14.92 1.05
N ALA A 73 7.46 -15.19 1.02
CA ALA A 73 6.49 -14.54 1.89
C ALA A 73 6.73 -14.91 3.35
N ILE A 74 7.04 -16.18 3.64
CA ILE A 74 7.36 -16.67 4.98
C ILE A 74 8.65 -16.02 5.50
N CYS A 75 9.71 -15.95 4.68
CA CYS A 75 10.95 -15.25 5.04
C CYS A 75 10.70 -13.77 5.36
N ASN A 76 9.90 -13.08 4.55
CA ASN A 76 9.52 -11.69 4.83
C ASN A 76 8.77 -11.54 6.15
N LEU A 77 7.89 -12.49 6.48
CA LEU A 77 7.19 -12.50 7.77
C LEU A 77 8.15 -12.72 8.94
N ILE A 78 9.11 -13.62 8.81
CA ILE A 78 10.15 -13.85 9.82
C ILE A 78 10.98 -12.58 10.02
N GLU A 79 11.37 -11.90 8.95
CA GLU A 79 12.21 -10.69 9.02
C GLU A 79 11.49 -9.47 9.61
N HIS A 80 10.19 -9.31 9.35
CA HIS A 80 9.49 -8.05 9.60
C HIS A 80 8.34 -8.19 10.62
N SER A 81 8.01 -9.42 11.00
CA SER A 81 6.88 -9.72 11.88
C SER A 81 7.20 -10.83 12.88
N THR A 82 8.44 -10.89 13.35
CA THR A 82 8.97 -11.93 14.24
C THR A 82 8.10 -12.18 15.45
N GLY A 83 7.49 -11.14 16.02
CA GLY A 83 6.59 -11.24 17.16
C GLY A 83 5.39 -12.17 16.97
N MET A 84 5.05 -12.58 15.74
CA MET A 84 4.00 -13.59 15.51
C MET A 84 4.39 -14.98 16.00
N PHE A 85 5.67 -15.34 15.93
CA PHE A 85 6.18 -16.66 16.32
C PHE A 85 6.19 -16.88 17.83
N PHE A 86 6.08 -15.79 18.61
CA PHE A 86 5.92 -15.84 20.07
C PHE A 86 4.45 -15.83 20.52
N ARG A 87 3.50 -15.74 19.58
CA ARG A 87 2.06 -15.73 19.89
C ARG A 87 1.45 -17.12 19.67
N SER A 88 0.31 -17.36 20.30
CA SER A 88 -0.46 -18.59 20.02
C SER A 88 -0.87 -18.62 18.55
N LEU A 89 -0.51 -19.74 17.88
CA LEU A 89 -0.84 -19.99 16.48
C LEU A 89 -2.36 -19.97 16.29
N GLU A 90 -3.09 -20.74 17.10
CA GLU A 90 -4.53 -20.95 16.96
C GLU A 90 -5.31 -19.67 17.32
N LYS A 91 -4.94 -19.01 18.45
CA LYS A 91 -5.71 -17.88 18.98
C LYS A 91 -5.46 -16.55 18.29
N ARG A 92 -4.35 -16.37 17.59
CA ARG A 92 -3.99 -15.05 17.03
C ARG A 92 -3.60 -15.08 15.56
N VAL A 93 -2.89 -16.11 15.15
CA VAL A 93 -2.38 -16.21 13.78
C VAL A 93 -3.47 -16.79 12.88
N ALA A 94 -4.00 -17.96 13.24
CA ALA A 94 -5.03 -18.65 12.46
C ALA A 94 -6.29 -17.80 12.31
N GLN A 95 -6.84 -17.26 13.41
CA GLN A 95 -8.04 -16.42 13.38
C GLN A 95 -7.90 -15.21 12.43
N LYS A 96 -6.72 -14.61 12.38
CA LYS A 96 -6.49 -13.46 11.50
C LYS A 96 -6.45 -13.86 10.02
N LEU A 97 -5.79 -14.98 9.70
CA LEU A 97 -5.77 -15.49 8.32
C LEU A 97 -7.16 -15.94 7.90
N GLU A 98 -7.87 -16.67 8.73
CA GLU A 98 -9.25 -17.09 8.50
C GLU A 98 -10.17 -15.89 8.25
N PHE A 99 -10.05 -14.84 9.07
CA PHE A 99 -10.79 -13.60 8.83
C PHE A 99 -10.48 -13.01 7.45
N LEU A 100 -9.21 -12.92 7.06
CA LEU A 100 -8.82 -12.38 5.74
C LEU A 100 -9.33 -13.28 4.59
N GLU A 101 -9.27 -14.59 4.76
CA GLU A 101 -9.80 -15.57 3.82
C GLU A 101 -11.32 -15.42 3.64
N ASN A 102 -12.06 -15.26 4.76
CA ASN A 102 -13.50 -15.00 4.74
C ASN A 102 -13.86 -13.68 4.03
N GLN A 103 -12.94 -12.71 4.02
CA GLN A 103 -13.07 -11.50 3.20
C GLN A 103 -12.58 -11.70 1.75
N GLY A 104 -12.27 -12.95 1.34
CA GLY A 104 -11.80 -13.32 0.01
C GLY A 104 -10.37 -12.88 -0.29
N ILE A 105 -9.56 -12.61 0.75
CA ILE A 105 -8.12 -12.37 0.64
C ILE A 105 -7.40 -13.68 0.94
N SER A 106 -7.29 -14.56 -0.05
CA SER A 106 -6.70 -15.90 0.05
C SER A 106 -5.68 -16.15 -1.07
N GLY A 107 -4.96 -17.26 -0.99
CA GLY A 107 -4.02 -17.72 -2.03
C GLY A 107 -3.06 -16.62 -2.49
N GLY A 108 -2.96 -16.40 -3.79
CA GLY A 108 -2.05 -15.41 -4.38
C GLY A 108 -2.28 -13.97 -3.90
N SER A 109 -3.51 -13.58 -3.53
CA SER A 109 -3.78 -12.25 -3.00
C SER A 109 -3.28 -12.08 -1.56
N LEU A 110 -3.39 -13.11 -0.75
CA LEU A 110 -2.80 -13.17 0.60
C LEU A 110 -1.28 -13.15 0.52
N GLN A 111 -0.71 -13.95 -0.38
CA GLN A 111 0.73 -14.00 -0.63
C GLN A 111 1.29 -12.63 -1.03
N LYS A 112 0.66 -11.93 -1.99
CA LYS A 112 1.06 -10.57 -2.39
C LYS A 112 0.98 -9.59 -1.22
N LEU A 113 -0.07 -9.68 -0.39
CA LEU A 113 -0.21 -8.84 0.80
C LEU A 113 0.92 -9.09 1.79
N MET A 114 1.25 -10.34 2.08
CA MET A 114 2.30 -10.71 3.03
C MET A 114 3.70 -10.34 2.53
N LYS A 115 3.95 -10.44 1.22
CA LYS A 115 5.22 -9.99 0.60
C LYS A 115 5.39 -8.48 0.65
N SER A 116 4.34 -7.74 0.29
CA SER A 116 4.43 -6.28 0.17
C SER A 116 4.29 -5.54 1.51
N ARG A 117 3.58 -6.12 2.47
CA ARG A 117 3.20 -5.47 3.74
C ARG A 117 3.20 -6.44 4.93
N PRO A 118 4.33 -7.07 5.27
CA PRO A 118 4.41 -8.09 6.33
C PRO A 118 3.95 -7.57 7.70
N HIS A 119 4.14 -6.26 7.98
CA HIS A 119 3.69 -5.65 9.24
C HIS A 119 2.17 -5.69 9.48
N VAL A 120 1.37 -5.91 8.44
CA VAL A 120 -0.09 -6.13 8.59
C VAL A 120 -0.38 -7.28 9.54
N TYR A 121 0.48 -8.28 9.57
CA TYR A 121 0.35 -9.41 10.47
C TYR A 121 0.40 -9.06 11.96
N GLN A 122 1.09 -7.97 12.30
CA GLN A 122 1.18 -7.47 13.67
C GLN A 122 -0.08 -6.71 14.11
N LYS A 123 -0.90 -6.25 13.16
CA LYS A 123 -2.12 -5.50 13.47
C LYS A 123 -3.14 -6.35 14.23
N SER A 124 -3.81 -5.73 15.17
CA SER A 124 -4.88 -6.39 15.93
C SER A 124 -6.11 -6.60 15.05
N LEU A 125 -6.62 -7.84 15.03
CA LEU A 125 -7.89 -8.14 14.36
C LEU A 125 -8.99 -7.22 14.91
N ARG A 126 -9.21 -7.23 16.23
CA ARG A 126 -10.28 -6.49 16.90
C ARG A 126 -10.09 -4.96 16.88
N LYS A 127 -8.83 -4.47 17.02
CA LYS A 127 -8.57 -3.00 17.16
C LYS A 127 -8.26 -2.30 15.85
N THR A 128 -7.98 -3.04 14.77
CA THR A 128 -7.54 -2.43 13.50
C THR A 128 -8.25 -3.02 12.30
N ILE A 129 -8.19 -4.35 12.13
CA ILE A 129 -8.64 -4.99 10.88
C ILE A 129 -10.16 -4.94 10.76
N THR A 130 -10.89 -5.41 11.80
CA THR A 130 -12.35 -5.37 11.83
C THR A 130 -12.89 -3.93 11.74
N PRO A 131 -12.42 -2.97 12.55
CA PRO A 131 -12.84 -1.58 12.40
C PRO A 131 -12.57 -0.99 11.02
N ASN A 132 -11.44 -1.31 10.38
CA ASN A 132 -11.19 -0.85 9.02
C ASN A 132 -12.18 -1.45 8.01
N LEU A 133 -12.56 -2.72 8.18
CA LEU A 133 -13.60 -3.32 7.35
C LEU A 133 -14.95 -2.62 7.53
N GLU A 134 -15.40 -2.41 8.77
CA GLU A 134 -16.63 -1.69 9.09
C GLU A 134 -16.63 -0.27 8.51
N PHE A 135 -15.51 0.43 8.63
CA PHE A 135 -15.34 1.75 8.03
C PHE A 135 -15.53 1.74 6.51
N LEU A 136 -14.98 0.74 5.81
CA LEU A 136 -15.13 0.61 4.36
C LEU A 136 -16.57 0.26 3.97
N LEU A 137 -17.25 -0.60 4.73
CA LEU A 137 -18.66 -0.92 4.52
C LEU A 137 -19.54 0.33 4.69
N ASN A 138 -19.27 1.15 5.71
CA ASN A 138 -19.97 2.42 5.93
C ASN A 138 -19.72 3.44 4.81
N LEU A 139 -18.62 3.34 4.06
CA LEU A 139 -18.38 4.10 2.84
C LEU A 139 -19.10 3.53 1.61
N GLY A 140 -19.91 2.49 1.80
CA GLY A 140 -20.73 1.88 0.74
C GLY A 140 -19.99 0.92 -0.17
N PHE A 141 -18.82 0.38 0.24
CA PHE A 141 -18.24 -0.76 -0.46
C PHE A 141 -19.13 -1.99 -0.29
N LYS A 142 -19.43 -2.67 -1.39
CA LYS A 142 -20.25 -3.89 -1.36
C LYS A 142 -19.46 -5.07 -0.79
N GLU A 143 -20.08 -5.83 0.10
CA GLU A 143 -19.52 -7.07 0.64
C GLU A 143 -19.04 -8.01 -0.48
N ASN A 144 -17.98 -8.74 -0.23
CA ASN A 144 -17.37 -9.70 -1.17
C ASN A 144 -16.94 -9.13 -2.53
N SER A 145 -17.06 -7.82 -2.76
CA SER A 145 -16.61 -7.19 -4.01
C SER A 145 -15.09 -7.11 -4.12
N SER A 146 -14.58 -7.07 -5.35
CA SER A 146 -13.16 -6.85 -5.62
C SER A 146 -12.69 -5.48 -5.09
N GLY A 147 -13.56 -4.46 -5.13
CA GLY A 147 -13.32 -3.13 -4.60
C GLY A 147 -13.07 -3.16 -3.09
N LEU A 148 -13.95 -3.82 -2.31
CA LEU A 148 -13.78 -3.98 -0.86
C LEU A 148 -12.48 -4.73 -0.53
N LYS A 149 -12.20 -5.83 -1.22
CA LYS A 149 -10.97 -6.62 -1.03
C LYS A 149 -9.71 -5.78 -1.26
N ASN A 150 -9.70 -4.97 -2.30
CA ASN A 150 -8.58 -4.08 -2.58
C ASN A 150 -8.48 -2.94 -1.56
N ALA A 151 -9.58 -2.28 -1.23
CA ALA A 151 -9.64 -1.24 -0.22
C ALA A 151 -9.18 -1.75 1.15
N LEU A 152 -9.62 -2.95 1.56
CA LEU A 152 -9.19 -3.56 2.82
C LEU A 152 -7.68 -3.82 2.82
N LYS A 153 -7.12 -4.44 1.77
CA LYS A 153 -5.67 -4.70 1.66
C LYS A 153 -4.83 -3.44 1.83
N ILE A 154 -5.23 -2.33 1.19
CA ILE A 154 -4.47 -1.08 1.26
C ILE A 154 -4.69 -0.33 2.57
N SER A 155 -5.84 -0.45 3.21
CA SER A 155 -6.20 0.23 4.46
C SER A 155 -5.58 -0.41 5.70
N LEU A 156 -5.25 -1.71 5.66
CA LEU A 156 -4.76 -2.47 6.81
C LEU A 156 -3.58 -1.83 7.57
N PRO A 157 -2.59 -1.18 6.93
CA PRO A 157 -1.51 -0.51 7.63
C PRO A 157 -1.92 0.81 8.30
N HIS A 158 -3.07 1.36 7.93
CA HIS A 158 -3.50 2.72 8.28
C HIS A 158 -4.57 2.72 9.38
N SER A 159 -4.67 3.83 10.13
CA SER A 159 -5.75 4.03 11.09
C SER A 159 -6.97 4.65 10.42
N GLN A 160 -8.16 4.37 10.93
CA GLN A 160 -9.40 5.00 10.49
C GLN A 160 -9.31 6.54 10.53
N LYS A 161 -8.78 7.09 11.63
CA LYS A 161 -8.59 8.54 11.78
C LYS A 161 -7.78 9.13 10.62
N SER A 162 -6.72 8.42 10.22
CA SER A 162 -5.89 8.85 9.09
C SER A 162 -6.66 8.79 7.77
N MET A 163 -7.48 7.76 7.53
CA MET A 163 -8.31 7.65 6.33
C MET A 163 -9.44 8.68 6.32
N GLN A 164 -10.11 8.86 7.45
CA GLN A 164 -11.18 9.84 7.61
C GLN A 164 -10.72 11.26 7.28
N SER A 165 -9.51 11.64 7.68
CA SER A 165 -8.98 12.98 7.39
C SER A 165 -8.88 13.33 5.90
N ARG A 166 -8.80 12.34 4.98
CA ARG A 166 -8.85 12.58 3.53
C ARG A 166 -10.27 12.84 3.07
N ILE A 167 -11.22 12.11 3.64
CA ILE A 167 -12.65 12.28 3.38
C ILE A 167 -13.09 13.66 3.87
N ASP A 168 -12.76 14.01 5.12
CA ASP A 168 -13.09 15.30 5.72
C ASP A 168 -12.51 16.47 4.92
N TYR A 169 -11.28 16.29 4.41
CA TYR A 169 -10.65 17.29 3.54
C TYR A 169 -11.43 17.51 2.25
N LEU A 170 -11.85 16.45 1.57
CA LEU A 170 -12.62 16.57 0.32
C LEU A 170 -14.02 17.17 0.57
N ILE A 171 -14.68 16.77 1.65
CA ILE A 171 -15.96 17.36 2.07
C ILE A 171 -15.76 18.86 2.41
N GLY A 172 -14.69 19.19 3.14
CA GLY A 172 -14.36 20.58 3.50
C GLY A 172 -14.07 21.49 2.31
N LEU A 173 -13.82 20.92 1.12
CA LEU A 173 -13.70 21.67 -0.14
C LEU A 173 -15.06 21.89 -0.85
N GLY A 174 -16.15 21.39 -0.27
CA GLY A 174 -17.50 21.54 -0.81
C GLY A 174 -18.00 20.35 -1.63
N ILE A 175 -17.24 19.25 -1.73
CA ILE A 175 -17.72 18.05 -2.41
C ILE A 175 -18.74 17.35 -1.50
N GLU A 176 -19.93 17.07 -2.04
CA GLU A 176 -20.97 16.34 -1.33
C GLU A 176 -20.50 14.97 -0.83
N SER A 177 -20.96 14.56 0.34
CA SER A 177 -20.53 13.32 1.01
C SER A 177 -20.68 12.08 0.11
N ASP A 178 -21.80 11.97 -0.61
CA ASP A 178 -22.07 10.84 -1.51
C ASP A 178 -21.09 10.80 -2.69
N ASN A 179 -20.71 11.96 -3.20
CA ASN A 179 -19.72 12.09 -4.24
C ASN A 179 -18.32 11.73 -3.72
N VAL A 180 -17.96 12.12 -2.48
CA VAL A 180 -16.70 11.70 -1.86
C VAL A 180 -16.67 10.19 -1.65
N GLN A 181 -17.76 9.59 -1.19
CA GLN A 181 -17.86 8.12 -1.08
C GLN A 181 -17.70 7.44 -2.44
N LYS A 182 -18.33 7.98 -3.51
CA LYS A 182 -18.15 7.47 -4.88
C LYS A 182 -16.68 7.54 -5.31
N ILE A 183 -16.04 8.71 -5.15
CA ILE A 183 -14.62 8.92 -5.47
C ILE A 183 -13.75 7.86 -4.79
N VAL A 184 -13.99 7.61 -3.50
CA VAL A 184 -13.23 6.64 -2.72
C VAL A 184 -13.52 5.20 -3.14
N ARG A 185 -14.77 4.85 -3.48
CA ARG A 185 -15.10 3.50 -3.96
C ARG A 185 -14.46 3.19 -5.31
N GLU A 186 -14.43 4.15 -6.21
CA GLU A 186 -13.78 3.99 -7.51
C GLU A 186 -12.25 3.91 -7.37
N ASN A 187 -11.66 4.70 -6.45
CA ASN A 187 -10.21 4.80 -6.26
C ASN A 187 -9.83 4.78 -4.78
N SER A 188 -9.90 3.61 -4.16
CA SER A 188 -9.65 3.42 -2.72
C SER A 188 -8.23 3.81 -2.25
N SER A 189 -7.25 3.93 -3.16
CA SER A 189 -5.90 4.42 -2.83
C SER A 189 -5.88 5.86 -2.32
N ILE A 190 -6.92 6.65 -2.59
CA ILE A 190 -7.10 8.01 -2.05
C ILE A 190 -7.12 7.99 -0.52
N LEU A 191 -7.71 6.97 0.10
CA LEU A 191 -7.77 6.82 1.55
C LEU A 191 -6.38 6.78 2.22
N VAL A 192 -5.36 6.37 1.49
CA VAL A 192 -4.00 6.16 2.01
C VAL A 192 -2.97 7.10 1.40
N MET A 193 -3.38 7.94 0.47
CA MET A 193 -2.54 8.98 -0.12
C MET A 193 -2.05 9.94 0.96
N SER A 194 -0.83 10.49 0.83
CA SER A 194 -0.37 11.53 1.75
C SER A 194 -1.24 12.79 1.60
N MET A 195 -1.54 13.45 2.73
CA MET A 195 -2.32 14.71 2.69
C MET A 195 -1.64 15.78 1.83
N SER A 196 -0.31 15.82 1.84
CA SER A 196 0.45 16.76 0.99
C SER A 196 0.22 16.46 -0.50
N SER A 197 0.25 15.19 -0.90
CA SER A 197 -0.01 14.80 -2.29
C SER A 197 -1.45 15.11 -2.70
N LEU A 198 -2.42 14.79 -1.84
CA LEU A 198 -3.84 15.07 -2.11
C LEU A 198 -4.07 16.58 -2.31
N LYS A 199 -3.57 17.40 -1.39
CA LYS A 199 -3.66 18.87 -1.49
C LYS A 199 -3.01 19.41 -2.77
N LYS A 200 -1.79 18.97 -3.10
CA LYS A 200 -1.10 19.42 -4.33
C LYS A 200 -1.90 19.10 -5.59
N ARG A 201 -2.55 17.94 -5.65
CA ARG A 201 -3.37 17.54 -6.80
C ARG A 201 -4.64 18.38 -6.92
N VAL A 202 -5.31 18.61 -5.79
CA VAL A 202 -6.48 19.49 -5.75
C VAL A 202 -6.13 20.94 -6.12
N ASP A 203 -5.03 21.47 -5.57
CA ASP A 203 -4.54 22.79 -5.93
C ASP A 203 -4.22 22.90 -7.42
N PHE A 204 -3.62 21.87 -8.00
CA PHE A 204 -3.32 21.83 -9.43
C PHE A 204 -4.59 21.83 -10.28
N LEU A 205 -5.60 21.03 -9.91
CA LEU A 205 -6.90 21.01 -10.59
C LEU A 205 -7.54 22.40 -10.62
N VAL A 206 -7.65 23.01 -9.43
CA VAL A 206 -8.42 24.26 -9.28
C VAL A 206 -7.60 25.47 -9.77
N LYS A 207 -6.33 25.60 -9.37
CA LYS A 207 -5.54 26.82 -9.61
C LYS A 207 -4.82 26.82 -10.95
N VAL A 208 -4.40 25.64 -11.45
CA VAL A 208 -3.61 25.56 -12.69
C VAL A 208 -4.46 25.16 -13.89
N MET A 209 -5.32 24.16 -13.70
CA MET A 209 -6.20 23.70 -14.79
C MET A 209 -7.48 24.54 -14.90
N ASN A 210 -7.84 25.27 -13.85
CA ASN A 210 -9.08 26.06 -13.72
C ASN A 210 -10.33 25.19 -13.92
N HIS A 211 -10.31 23.97 -13.34
CA HIS A 211 -11.45 23.05 -13.28
C HIS A 211 -12.17 23.16 -11.94
N PRO A 212 -13.49 23.06 -11.91
CA PRO A 212 -14.25 23.04 -10.67
C PRO A 212 -13.94 21.77 -9.88
N ILE A 213 -13.99 21.86 -8.54
CA ILE A 213 -13.65 20.74 -7.66
C ILE A 213 -14.63 19.57 -7.84
N GLU A 214 -15.85 19.83 -8.25
CA GLU A 214 -16.91 18.86 -8.51
C GLU A 214 -16.56 17.90 -9.65
N ASP A 215 -15.67 18.30 -10.55
CA ASP A 215 -15.20 17.43 -11.64
C ASP A 215 -14.45 16.19 -11.10
N LEU A 216 -13.96 16.21 -9.86
CA LEU A 216 -13.41 15.02 -9.20
C LEU A 216 -14.43 13.89 -9.05
N ALA A 217 -15.72 14.20 -8.89
CA ALA A 217 -16.78 13.20 -8.83
C ALA A 217 -17.06 12.55 -10.19
N LYS A 218 -16.73 13.25 -11.29
CA LYS A 218 -16.86 12.75 -12.67
C LYS A 218 -15.61 11.98 -13.13
N CYS A 219 -14.44 12.36 -12.63
CA CYS A 219 -13.15 11.76 -12.99
C CYS A 219 -12.28 11.57 -11.74
N PRO A 220 -12.62 10.62 -10.85
CA PRO A 220 -11.84 10.32 -9.64
C PRO A 220 -10.41 9.83 -9.92
N SER A 221 -10.19 9.26 -11.11
CA SER A 221 -8.88 8.81 -11.61
C SER A 221 -7.83 9.92 -11.64
N PHE A 222 -8.22 11.19 -11.76
CA PHE A 222 -7.32 12.33 -11.66
C PHE A 222 -6.48 12.31 -10.39
N LEU A 223 -7.08 12.00 -9.24
CA LEU A 223 -6.37 12.00 -7.96
C LEU A 223 -5.27 10.94 -7.84
N ILE A 224 -5.29 9.92 -8.70
CA ILE A 224 -4.30 8.83 -8.68
C ILE A 224 -3.42 8.78 -9.93
N SER A 225 -3.70 9.66 -10.91
CA SER A 225 -2.98 9.69 -12.18
C SER A 225 -1.53 10.14 -12.01
N ASP A 226 -0.69 9.78 -12.98
CA ASP A 226 0.68 10.28 -13.06
C ASP A 226 0.68 11.76 -13.42
N MET A 227 0.95 12.59 -12.42
CA MET A 227 0.94 14.04 -12.59
C MET A 227 2.07 14.52 -13.52
N ASP A 228 3.24 13.92 -13.39
CA ASP A 228 4.44 14.44 -14.07
C ASP A 228 4.54 13.95 -15.51
N ASN A 229 4.19 12.68 -15.76
CA ASN A 229 4.31 12.08 -17.09
C ASN A 229 3.03 12.15 -17.94
N VAL A 230 1.85 12.32 -17.30
CA VAL A 230 0.58 12.34 -18.03
C VAL A 230 -0.12 13.68 -17.93
N VAL A 231 -0.47 14.11 -16.70
CA VAL A 231 -1.36 15.25 -16.54
C VAL A 231 -0.70 16.58 -16.90
N LYS A 232 0.47 16.88 -16.32
CA LYS A 232 1.16 18.16 -16.56
C LYS A 232 1.55 18.39 -18.03
N PRO A 233 2.11 17.40 -18.77
CA PRO A 233 2.40 17.58 -20.20
C PRO A 233 1.16 17.94 -21.02
N ARG A 234 0.06 17.21 -20.78
CA ARG A 234 -1.20 17.45 -21.47
C ARG A 234 -1.78 18.83 -21.16
N VAL A 235 -1.76 19.21 -19.89
CA VAL A 235 -2.23 20.53 -19.48
C VAL A 235 -1.44 21.66 -20.12
N ARG A 236 -0.11 21.54 -20.23
CA ARG A 236 0.74 22.54 -20.92
C ARG A 236 0.35 22.71 -22.39
N VAL A 237 0.14 21.61 -23.10
CA VAL A 237 -0.33 21.65 -24.51
C VAL A 237 -1.67 22.34 -24.60
N LEU A 238 -2.61 22.01 -23.74
CA LEU A 238 -3.95 22.64 -23.73
C LEU A 238 -3.92 24.13 -23.37
N GLN A 239 -3.01 24.53 -22.47
CA GLN A 239 -2.80 25.95 -22.14
C GLN A 239 -2.20 26.70 -23.32
N TRP A 240 -1.24 26.09 -24.02
CA TRP A 240 -0.66 26.66 -25.24
C TRP A 240 -1.73 26.79 -26.36
N LEU A 241 -2.52 25.76 -26.61
CA LEU A 241 -3.63 25.83 -27.57
C LEU A 241 -4.63 26.96 -27.25
N ARG A 242 -4.92 27.15 -25.97
CA ARG A 242 -5.78 28.27 -25.52
C ARG A 242 -5.13 29.64 -25.82
N SER A 243 -3.82 29.77 -25.63
CA SER A 243 -3.09 31.00 -25.96
C SER A 243 -3.07 31.30 -27.48
N GLN A 244 -3.22 30.26 -28.32
CA GLN A 244 -3.38 30.36 -29.75
C GLN A 244 -4.83 30.61 -30.22
N GLY A 245 -5.74 30.88 -29.25
CA GLY A 245 -7.13 31.21 -29.54
C GLY A 245 -8.11 30.02 -29.55
N SER A 246 -7.66 28.81 -29.24
CA SER A 246 -8.57 27.65 -29.13
C SER A 246 -9.54 27.83 -27.97
N LYS A 247 -10.83 27.83 -28.27
CA LYS A 247 -11.93 27.89 -27.28
C LYS A 247 -12.44 26.50 -26.87
N LYS A 248 -11.78 25.43 -27.32
CA LYS A 248 -12.22 24.05 -27.06
C LYS A 248 -12.17 23.76 -25.57
N HIS A 249 -13.31 23.45 -24.98
CA HIS A 249 -13.39 22.93 -23.61
C HIS A 249 -13.01 21.45 -23.62
N VAL A 250 -12.00 21.07 -22.84
CA VAL A 250 -11.53 19.70 -22.72
C VAL A 250 -11.90 19.20 -21.34
N SER A 251 -12.59 18.06 -21.28
CA SER A 251 -13.03 17.46 -20.01
C SER A 251 -11.84 16.90 -19.23
N LEU A 252 -11.98 16.80 -17.91
CA LEU A 252 -10.97 16.21 -17.05
C LEU A 252 -10.67 14.75 -17.42
N SER A 253 -11.71 13.97 -17.81
CA SER A 253 -11.54 12.59 -18.27
C SER A 253 -10.70 12.51 -19.56
N THR A 254 -10.91 13.42 -20.51
CA THR A 254 -10.05 13.46 -21.72
C THR A 254 -8.60 13.71 -21.38
N ILE A 255 -8.31 14.59 -20.42
CA ILE A 255 -6.93 14.88 -19.99
C ILE A 255 -6.29 13.68 -19.32
N VAL A 256 -7.06 12.91 -18.52
CA VAL A 256 -6.53 11.87 -17.65
C VAL A 256 -6.57 10.48 -18.30
N GLU A 257 -7.68 10.15 -18.98
CA GLU A 257 -8.01 8.77 -19.37
C GLU A 257 -7.77 8.49 -20.84
N ALA A 258 -7.63 9.52 -21.69
CA ALA A 258 -7.28 9.32 -23.08
C ALA A 258 -5.94 8.57 -23.21
N THR A 259 -5.85 7.65 -24.17
CA THR A 259 -4.55 7.03 -24.50
C THR A 259 -3.58 8.09 -25.00
N GLU A 260 -2.29 7.82 -24.92
CA GLU A 260 -1.28 8.77 -25.42
C GLU A 260 -1.49 9.05 -26.91
N ALA A 261 -1.71 8.00 -27.71
CA ALA A 261 -1.95 8.14 -29.15
C ALA A 261 -3.16 9.03 -29.44
N ALA A 262 -4.31 8.80 -28.76
CA ALA A 262 -5.52 9.60 -28.97
C ALA A 262 -5.33 11.06 -28.54
N PHE A 263 -4.57 11.32 -27.47
CA PHE A 263 -4.26 12.68 -27.06
C PHE A 263 -3.34 13.39 -28.05
N LEU A 264 -2.31 12.72 -28.55
CA LEU A 264 -1.38 13.28 -29.54
C LEU A 264 -2.10 13.58 -30.85
N GLU A 265 -2.87 12.64 -31.38
CA GLU A 265 -3.69 12.82 -32.59
C GLU A 265 -4.63 14.04 -32.47
N GLN A 266 -5.31 14.18 -31.34
CA GLN A 266 -6.34 15.20 -31.16
C GLN A 266 -5.79 16.61 -30.88
N PHE A 267 -4.64 16.73 -30.20
CA PHE A 267 -4.17 17.99 -29.63
C PHE A 267 -2.74 18.39 -30.03
N VAL A 268 -1.96 17.48 -30.58
CA VAL A 268 -0.53 17.71 -30.88
C VAL A 268 -0.25 17.60 -32.39
N GLU A 269 -0.88 16.63 -33.07
CA GLU A 269 -0.72 16.49 -34.52
C GLU A 269 -1.18 17.74 -35.27
N GLY A 270 -0.37 18.19 -36.23
CA GLY A 270 -0.58 19.44 -36.95
C GLY A 270 -0.01 20.67 -36.24
N HIS A 271 0.56 20.55 -35.07
CA HIS A 271 1.15 21.66 -34.30
C HIS A 271 2.57 21.32 -33.82
N PRO A 272 3.62 21.63 -34.58
CA PRO A 272 5.04 21.32 -34.25
C PRO A 272 5.47 21.86 -32.89
N GLU A 273 4.95 23.05 -32.52
CA GLU A 273 5.23 23.67 -31.21
C GLU A 273 4.58 22.91 -30.03
N ALA A 274 3.33 22.40 -30.21
CA ALA A 274 2.68 21.55 -29.23
C ALA A 274 3.47 20.26 -29.01
N ALA A 275 4.06 19.67 -30.03
CA ALA A 275 4.90 18.51 -29.93
C ALA A 275 6.18 18.78 -29.11
N SER A 276 6.79 19.96 -29.29
CA SER A 276 7.95 20.38 -28.50
C SER A 276 7.59 20.60 -27.03
N ILE A 277 6.43 21.23 -26.74
CA ILE A 277 5.92 21.46 -25.38
C ILE A 277 5.62 20.13 -24.67
N TYR A 278 5.01 19.17 -25.39
CA TYR A 278 4.73 17.85 -24.86
C TYR A 278 6.01 17.07 -24.49
N LYS A 279 6.98 17.03 -25.42
CA LYS A 279 8.28 16.34 -25.26
C LYS A 279 9.22 17.02 -24.27
N GLY A 280 9.21 18.32 -24.17
CA GLY A 280 10.10 19.11 -23.31
C GLY A 280 9.95 18.79 -21.82
N THR A 281 8.91 18.05 -21.43
CA THR A 281 8.68 17.59 -20.07
C THR A 281 9.35 16.24 -19.79
N GLN A 282 9.65 15.45 -20.81
CA GLN A 282 10.27 14.13 -20.64
C GLN A 282 11.80 14.20 -20.46
N MET A 283 12.42 15.35 -20.73
CA MET A 283 13.87 15.54 -20.60
C MET A 283 14.32 16.06 -19.21
N GLN A 284 13.39 16.34 -18.29
CA GLN A 284 13.70 16.90 -16.95
C GLN A 284 13.32 15.97 -15.77
N SER A 285 13.02 14.70 -16.03
CA SER A 285 12.70 13.69 -14.97
C SER A 285 13.87 12.73 -14.71
#